data_c119eadcdb7b3ceee5a080cfcd318133
#
_entry.id   c119eadcdb7b3ceee5a080cfcd318133
#
_cell.length_a   1.000
_cell.length_b   1.000
_cell.length_c   1.000
_cell.angle_alpha   90.00
_cell.angle_beta   90.00
_cell.angle_gamma   90.00
#
_symmetry.space_group_name_H-M   'P 1'
#
loop_
_entity.id
_entity.type
_entity.pdbx_description
1 polymer ?
#
loop_
_entity_poly.entity_id
_entity_poly.type
_entity_poly.pdbx_seq_one_letter_code
_entity_poly.pdbx_strand_id
1 'polypeptide(L)'
;SDFIYQFIGENHEGDIDYDFSQIKVATIDIECESEHGFPKPENANERINAITVDFNGWIYVYGLGDFNLAESPYDGKLRQFQFETEEELLDSFLSTWELESPDIITGWNVRFFDIPYLVNRIINVLGESDAKRLSPWKFLKERSIRKMNRENQTYEVAGIATLDYYELYQTFTYVNQE
;
A
#
# COMPACT_ATOMS: atom_id res chain seq x y z
N SER A 1 23.33 -16.98 1.29
CA SER A 1 23.09 -17.07 -0.17
C SER A 1 23.34 -18.49 -0.70
N ASP A 2 24.40 -19.16 -0.25
CA ASP A 2 24.79 -20.49 -0.77
C ASP A 2 23.73 -21.56 -0.52
N PHE A 3 23.05 -21.51 0.64
CA PHE A 3 21.98 -22.45 0.97
C PHE A 3 20.79 -22.36 -0.02
N ILE A 4 20.41 -21.15 -0.44
CA ILE A 4 19.31 -20.96 -1.39
C ILE A 4 19.67 -21.55 -2.75
N TYR A 5 20.87 -21.30 -3.26
CA TYR A 5 21.33 -21.86 -4.53
C TYR A 5 21.46 -23.38 -4.48
N GLN A 6 21.95 -23.92 -3.36
CA GLN A 6 22.03 -25.35 -3.16
C GLN A 6 20.65 -25.98 -3.12
N PHE A 7 19.69 -25.41 -2.37
CA PHE A 7 18.30 -25.88 -2.29
C PHE A 7 17.63 -25.89 -3.68
N ILE A 8 17.80 -24.81 -4.45
CA ILE A 8 17.26 -24.72 -5.81
C ILE A 8 17.88 -25.81 -6.71
N GLY A 9 19.21 -25.98 -6.68
CA GLY A 9 19.89 -26.97 -7.50
C GLY A 9 19.55 -28.42 -7.14
N GLU A 10 19.22 -28.70 -5.87
CA GLU A 10 18.85 -30.06 -5.41
C GLU A 10 17.36 -30.40 -5.66
N ASN A 11 16.48 -29.40 -5.71
CA ASN A 11 15.03 -29.61 -5.78
C ASN A 11 14.40 -29.22 -7.12
N HIS A 12 15.12 -28.52 -7.98
CA HIS A 12 14.64 -28.05 -9.27
C HIS A 12 15.67 -28.39 -10.35
N GLU A 13 15.46 -29.49 -11.06
CA GLU A 13 16.28 -29.87 -12.20
C GLU A 13 15.84 -29.09 -13.45
N GLY A 14 16.75 -28.32 -14.05
CA GLY A 14 16.53 -27.57 -15.28
C GLY A 14 16.44 -26.05 -15.07
N ASP A 15 16.08 -25.35 -16.14
CA ASP A 15 15.90 -23.90 -16.10
C ASP A 15 14.63 -23.54 -15.33
N ILE A 16 14.77 -22.62 -14.37
CA ILE A 16 13.64 -22.08 -13.64
C ILE A 16 13.16 -20.85 -14.40
N ASP A 17 12.04 -21.00 -15.09
CA ASP A 17 11.39 -19.88 -15.76
C ASP A 17 10.81 -18.90 -14.73
N TYR A 18 11.06 -17.61 -14.98
CA TYR A 18 10.50 -16.55 -14.17
C TYR A 18 9.00 -16.37 -14.48
N ASP A 19 8.14 -16.66 -13.51
CA ASP A 19 6.70 -16.51 -13.64
C ASP A 19 6.22 -15.22 -12.91
N PHE A 20 5.97 -14.18 -13.67
CA PHE A 20 5.47 -12.90 -13.18
C PHE A 20 4.11 -13.02 -12.48
N SER A 21 3.31 -14.02 -12.83
CA SER A 21 1.98 -14.22 -12.23
C SER A 21 2.02 -14.59 -10.76
N GLN A 22 3.18 -15.05 -10.28
CA GLN A 22 3.38 -15.38 -8.86
C GLN A 22 3.60 -14.15 -7.99
N ILE A 23 3.92 -12.99 -8.59
CA ILE A 23 4.13 -11.75 -7.84
C ILE A 23 2.80 -11.04 -7.65
N LYS A 24 2.43 -10.81 -6.40
CA LYS A 24 1.23 -10.07 -6.03
C LYS A 24 1.55 -8.58 -5.85
N VAL A 25 0.97 -7.76 -6.70
CA VAL A 25 1.13 -6.30 -6.65
C VAL A 25 -0.14 -5.69 -6.10
N ALA A 26 0.00 -4.86 -5.06
CA ALA A 26 -1.06 -4.01 -4.55
C ALA A 26 -0.83 -2.57 -5.01
N THR A 27 -1.71 -2.04 -5.84
CA THR A 27 -1.75 -0.61 -6.14
C THR A 27 -2.74 0.04 -5.20
N ILE A 28 -2.27 0.93 -4.32
CA ILE A 28 -3.10 1.56 -3.28
C ILE A 28 -3.22 3.06 -3.48
N ASP A 29 -4.37 3.59 -3.12
CA ASP A 29 -4.68 5.01 -3.03
C ASP A 29 -5.65 5.26 -1.87
N ILE A 30 -5.46 6.35 -1.11
CA ILE A 30 -6.30 6.72 0.03
C ILE A 30 -6.88 8.12 -0.13
N GLU A 31 -8.12 8.31 0.33
CA GLU A 31 -8.78 9.60 0.39
C GLU A 31 -9.02 9.99 1.85
N CYS A 32 -8.56 11.18 2.22
CA CYS A 32 -8.65 11.70 3.58
C CYS A 32 -9.53 12.95 3.63
N GLU A 33 -10.18 13.17 4.77
CA GLU A 33 -10.77 14.48 5.08
C GLU A 33 -9.71 15.57 5.09
N SER A 34 -10.14 16.80 4.85
CA SER A 34 -9.26 17.98 4.80
C SER A 34 -9.88 19.20 5.50
N GLU A 35 -10.60 18.97 6.60
CA GLU A 35 -11.29 20.05 7.33
C GLU A 35 -10.32 21.10 7.87
N HIS A 36 -9.12 20.70 8.26
CA HIS A 36 -8.10 21.57 8.86
C HIS A 36 -6.92 21.85 7.91
N GLY A 37 -7.13 21.70 6.61
CA GLY A 37 -6.12 21.90 5.57
C GLY A 37 -5.58 20.57 5.00
N PHE A 38 -4.47 20.64 4.26
CA PHE A 38 -3.92 19.44 3.61
C PHE A 38 -3.49 18.40 4.66
N PRO A 39 -3.97 17.15 4.57
CA PRO A 39 -3.65 16.09 5.51
C PRO A 39 -2.13 15.84 5.57
N LYS A 40 -1.60 15.73 6.79
CA LYS A 40 -0.17 15.51 7.03
C LYS A 40 0.07 14.09 7.52
N PRO A 41 0.87 13.29 6.79
CA PRO A 41 1.15 11.92 7.19
C PRO A 41 1.71 11.77 8.61
N GLU A 42 2.55 12.73 9.06
CA GLU A 42 3.20 12.67 10.38
C GLU A 42 2.19 12.69 11.54
N ASN A 43 1.06 13.34 11.35
CA ASN A 43 0.02 13.45 12.38
C ASN A 43 -1.16 12.52 12.12
N ALA A 44 -1.51 12.31 10.84
CA ALA A 44 -2.67 11.54 10.37
C ALA A 44 -3.95 11.83 11.19
N ASN A 45 -4.27 13.13 11.39
CA ASN A 45 -5.35 13.56 12.26
C ASN A 45 -6.73 13.45 11.60
N GLU A 46 -6.79 13.60 10.27
CA GLU A 46 -8.04 13.55 9.52
C GLU A 46 -8.43 12.10 9.23
N ARG A 47 -9.74 11.84 9.13
CA ARG A 47 -10.23 10.49 8.81
C ARG A 47 -9.87 10.08 7.40
N ILE A 48 -9.62 8.79 7.24
CA ILE A 48 -9.60 8.16 5.91
C ILE A 48 -11.05 7.86 5.53
N ASN A 49 -11.51 8.50 4.45
CA ASN A 49 -12.88 8.33 3.94
C ASN A 49 -12.98 7.17 2.95
N ALA A 50 -11.91 6.91 2.22
CA ALA A 50 -11.85 5.78 1.31
C ALA A 50 -10.44 5.19 1.19
N ILE A 51 -10.39 3.89 0.95
CA ILE A 51 -9.18 3.17 0.54
C ILE A 51 -9.54 2.39 -0.72
N THR A 52 -8.76 2.57 -1.78
CA THR A 52 -8.85 1.78 -2.99
C THR A 52 -7.59 0.95 -3.17
N VAL A 53 -7.75 -0.34 -3.40
CA VAL A 53 -6.61 -1.24 -3.68
C VAL A 53 -6.93 -2.11 -4.88
N ASP A 54 -6.02 -2.13 -5.85
CA ASP A 54 -5.99 -3.12 -6.91
C ASP A 54 -5.01 -4.24 -6.56
N PHE A 55 -5.50 -5.47 -6.40
CA PHE A 55 -4.71 -6.68 -6.28
C PHE A 55 -4.75 -7.45 -7.59
N ASN A 56 -3.77 -7.23 -8.46
CA ASN A 56 -3.65 -7.94 -9.75
C ASN A 56 -4.95 -7.95 -10.59
N GLY A 57 -5.62 -6.79 -10.70
CA GLY A 57 -6.84 -6.61 -11.49
C GLY A 57 -8.16 -6.88 -10.74
N TRP A 58 -8.10 -7.13 -9.44
CA TRP A 58 -9.25 -7.06 -8.54
C TRP A 58 -9.21 -5.75 -7.76
N ILE A 59 -10.16 -4.86 -8.00
CA ILE A 59 -10.27 -3.60 -7.25
C ILE A 59 -11.18 -3.78 -6.06
N TYR A 60 -10.68 -3.41 -4.89
CA TYR A 60 -11.41 -3.34 -3.63
C TYR A 60 -11.53 -1.87 -3.23
N VAL A 61 -12.75 -1.43 -2.98
CA VAL A 61 -13.05 -0.07 -2.54
C VAL A 61 -13.72 -0.13 -1.17
N TYR A 62 -13.06 0.45 -0.18
CA TYR A 62 -13.54 0.62 1.18
C TYR A 62 -13.93 2.07 1.35
N GLY A 63 -15.14 2.37 1.79
CA GLY A 63 -15.58 3.77 1.94
C GLY A 63 -16.51 3.97 3.12
N LEU A 64 -16.47 5.19 3.68
CA LEU A 64 -17.37 5.63 4.74
C LEU A 64 -18.69 6.17 4.16
N GLY A 65 -19.79 5.85 4.82
CA GLY A 65 -21.11 6.30 4.44
C GLY A 65 -21.62 5.73 3.11
N ASP A 66 -22.64 6.34 2.57
CA ASP A 66 -23.27 5.92 1.33
C ASP A 66 -22.50 6.47 0.11
N PHE A 67 -22.02 5.57 -0.74
CA PHE A 67 -21.48 5.91 -2.05
C PHE A 67 -21.89 4.87 -3.08
N ASN A 68 -21.95 5.27 -4.35
CA ASN A 68 -22.39 4.40 -5.43
C ASN A 68 -21.38 4.40 -6.56
N LEU A 69 -20.81 3.24 -6.85
CA LEU A 69 -19.89 3.02 -7.97
C LEU A 69 -20.60 2.56 -9.27
N ALA A 70 -21.95 2.52 -9.29
CA ALA A 70 -22.70 2.08 -10.47
C ALA A 70 -22.45 2.94 -11.73
N GLU A 71 -21.97 4.18 -11.55
CA GLU A 71 -21.59 5.09 -12.64
C GLU A 71 -20.08 5.04 -12.97
N SER A 72 -19.33 4.15 -12.32
CA SER A 72 -17.91 3.98 -12.61
C SER A 72 -17.72 3.45 -14.03
N PRO A 73 -16.82 4.06 -14.83
CA PRO A 73 -16.49 3.54 -16.16
C PRO A 73 -15.68 2.23 -16.11
N TYR A 74 -15.32 1.77 -14.91
CA TYR A 74 -14.55 0.57 -14.72
C TYR A 74 -15.45 -0.66 -14.91
N ASP A 75 -15.09 -1.51 -15.87
CA ASP A 75 -15.81 -2.73 -16.25
C ASP A 75 -15.15 -4.03 -15.75
N GLY A 76 -14.10 -3.90 -14.97
CA GLY A 76 -13.35 -5.01 -14.42
C GLY A 76 -13.93 -5.60 -13.12
N LYS A 77 -13.10 -6.37 -12.42
CA LYS A 77 -13.49 -7.02 -11.16
C LYS A 77 -13.46 -6.02 -10.02
N LEU A 78 -14.64 -5.65 -9.51
CA LEU A 78 -14.81 -4.65 -8.46
C LEU A 78 -15.53 -5.26 -7.25
N ARG A 79 -15.03 -4.94 -6.05
CA ARG A 79 -15.69 -5.22 -4.77
C ARG A 79 -15.80 -3.92 -3.99
N GLN A 80 -17.00 -3.61 -3.52
CA GLN A 80 -17.31 -2.39 -2.77
C GLN A 80 -17.74 -2.76 -1.36
N PHE A 81 -17.19 -2.07 -0.37
CA PHE A 81 -17.52 -2.22 1.05
C PHE A 81 -17.84 -0.85 1.63
N GLN A 82 -18.97 -0.74 2.32
CA GLN A 82 -19.44 0.48 2.97
C GLN A 82 -19.45 0.29 4.47
N PHE A 83 -19.02 1.31 5.19
CA PHE A 83 -18.87 1.29 6.64
C PHE A 83 -19.46 2.56 7.26
N GLU A 84 -19.98 2.44 8.49
CA GLU A 84 -20.46 3.55 9.27
C GLU A 84 -19.31 4.23 10.04
N THR A 85 -18.29 3.46 10.41
CA THR A 85 -17.15 3.93 11.20
C THR A 85 -15.82 3.66 10.50
N GLU A 86 -14.84 4.52 10.78
CA GLU A 86 -13.50 4.36 10.25
C GLU A 86 -12.79 3.12 10.82
N GLU A 87 -13.07 2.78 12.08
CA GLU A 87 -12.56 1.59 12.74
C GLU A 87 -12.94 0.32 11.96
N GLU A 88 -14.20 0.21 11.55
CA GLU A 88 -14.69 -0.91 10.74
C GLU A 88 -14.06 -0.95 9.36
N LEU A 89 -13.91 0.22 8.71
CA LEU A 89 -13.26 0.35 7.41
C LEU A 89 -11.81 -0.13 7.48
N LEU A 90 -11.03 0.37 8.45
CA LEU A 90 -9.63 0.03 8.61
C LEU A 90 -9.42 -1.45 8.97
N ASP A 91 -10.24 -2.01 9.86
CA ASP A 91 -10.14 -3.43 10.23
C ASP A 91 -10.50 -4.35 9.05
N SER A 92 -11.55 -4.02 8.29
CA SER A 92 -11.92 -4.76 7.08
C SER A 92 -10.84 -4.70 6.01
N PHE A 93 -10.25 -3.51 5.79
CA PHE A 93 -9.11 -3.35 4.89
C PHE A 93 -7.93 -4.22 5.32
N LEU A 94 -7.53 -4.16 6.60
CA LEU A 94 -6.43 -4.96 7.14
C LEU A 94 -6.68 -6.46 7.02
N SER A 95 -7.91 -6.90 7.20
CA SER A 95 -8.28 -8.32 7.06
C SER A 95 -8.12 -8.81 5.61
N THR A 96 -8.50 -8.00 4.63
CA THR A 96 -8.27 -8.31 3.22
C THR A 96 -6.78 -8.23 2.87
N TRP A 97 -6.07 -7.23 3.39
CA TRP A 97 -4.64 -7.06 3.18
C TRP A 97 -3.83 -8.27 3.65
N GLU A 98 -4.13 -8.79 4.84
CA GLU A 98 -3.49 -9.99 5.38
C GLU A 98 -3.80 -11.24 4.53
N LEU A 99 -5.03 -11.36 4.01
CA LEU A 99 -5.44 -12.46 3.15
C LEU A 99 -4.75 -12.43 1.79
N GLU A 100 -4.73 -11.28 1.14
CA GLU A 100 -4.10 -11.10 -0.17
C GLU A 100 -2.58 -11.15 -0.07
N SER A 101 -2.00 -10.63 1.00
CA SER A 101 -0.57 -10.66 1.30
C SER A 101 0.31 -10.28 0.09
N PRO A 102 0.32 -9.00 -0.32
CA PRO A 102 1.05 -8.58 -1.50
C PRO A 102 2.57 -8.65 -1.30
N ASP A 103 3.30 -8.86 -2.40
CA ASP A 103 4.77 -8.81 -2.44
C ASP A 103 5.27 -7.38 -2.70
N ILE A 104 4.47 -6.58 -3.42
CA ILE A 104 4.81 -5.22 -3.83
C ILE A 104 3.65 -4.28 -3.52
N ILE A 105 3.97 -3.14 -2.92
CA ILE A 105 3.07 -1.97 -2.82
C ILE A 105 3.51 -0.94 -3.85
N THR A 106 2.57 -0.43 -4.63
CA THR A 106 2.78 0.68 -5.56
C THR A 106 1.63 1.68 -5.49
N GLY A 107 1.85 2.86 -6.06
CA GLY A 107 0.90 3.97 -6.13
C GLY A 107 1.64 5.26 -6.45
N TRP A 108 0.91 6.35 -6.64
CA TRP A 108 1.49 7.66 -6.90
C TRP A 108 1.88 8.36 -5.60
N ASN A 109 3.18 8.59 -5.38
CA ASN A 109 3.72 9.19 -4.16
C ASN A 109 3.43 8.37 -2.87
N VAL A 110 3.16 7.09 -3.04
CA VAL A 110 2.71 6.18 -1.99
C VAL A 110 3.70 6.08 -0.82
N ARG A 111 4.98 6.20 -1.10
CA ARG A 111 6.07 6.15 -0.10
C ARG A 111 6.01 7.30 0.90
N PHE A 112 5.64 8.50 0.44
CA PHE A 112 5.69 9.72 1.26
C PHE A 112 4.32 10.24 1.68
N PHE A 113 3.22 9.65 1.17
CA PHE A 113 1.89 10.03 1.56
C PHE A 113 1.06 8.82 2.05
N ASP A 114 0.64 7.91 1.16
CA ASP A 114 -0.33 6.87 1.51
C ASP A 114 0.16 5.92 2.60
N ILE A 115 1.36 5.36 2.45
CA ILE A 115 1.91 4.42 3.44
C ILE A 115 2.08 5.08 4.81
N PRO A 116 2.79 6.21 4.97
CA PRO A 116 2.94 6.82 6.28
C PRO A 116 1.63 7.33 6.86
N TYR A 117 0.71 7.86 6.03
CA TYR A 117 -0.59 8.27 6.50
C TYR A 117 -1.40 7.09 7.03
N LEU A 118 -1.50 6.02 6.25
CA LEU A 118 -2.23 4.81 6.62
C LEU A 118 -1.67 4.18 7.90
N VAL A 119 -0.36 4.02 8.00
CA VAL A 119 0.29 3.47 9.20
C VAL A 119 -0.05 4.31 10.42
N ASN A 120 0.17 5.63 10.36
CA ASN A 120 -0.07 6.53 11.48
C ASN A 120 -1.57 6.62 11.81
N ARG A 121 -2.45 6.59 10.81
CA ARG A 121 -3.90 6.60 11.05
C ARG A 121 -4.38 5.32 11.72
N ILE A 122 -3.91 4.17 11.28
CA ILE A 122 -4.22 2.89 11.95
C ILE A 122 -3.72 2.91 13.40
N ILE A 123 -2.52 3.44 13.67
CA ILE A 123 -2.01 3.59 15.03
C ILE A 123 -2.95 4.47 15.88
N ASN A 124 -3.40 5.59 15.32
CA ASN A 124 -4.26 6.54 16.03
C ASN A 124 -5.65 5.97 16.32
N VAL A 125 -6.21 5.16 15.43
CA VAL A 125 -7.59 4.65 15.50
C VAL A 125 -7.66 3.28 16.15
N LEU A 126 -6.83 2.32 15.72
CA LEU A 126 -6.87 0.92 16.15
C LEU A 126 -5.72 0.55 17.10
N GLY A 127 -4.62 1.28 17.04
CA GLY A 127 -3.44 1.01 17.84
C GLY A 127 -2.27 0.40 17.06
N GLU A 128 -1.09 0.41 17.71
CA GLU A 128 0.18 -0.03 17.10
C GLU A 128 0.18 -1.51 16.68
N SER A 129 -0.55 -2.35 17.43
CA SER A 129 -0.66 -3.79 17.11
C SER A 129 -1.31 -4.03 15.76
N ASP A 130 -2.38 -3.24 15.46
CA ASP A 130 -3.11 -3.37 14.20
C ASP A 130 -2.33 -2.80 13.02
N ALA A 131 -1.59 -1.72 13.20
CA ALA A 131 -0.72 -1.20 12.16
C ALA A 131 0.33 -2.25 11.70
N LYS A 132 0.82 -3.10 12.59
CA LYS A 132 1.75 -4.18 12.25
C LYS A 132 1.13 -5.25 11.34
N ARG A 133 -0.19 -5.31 11.23
CA ARG A 133 -0.90 -6.22 10.29
C ARG A 133 -0.61 -5.91 8.82
N LEU A 134 -0.17 -4.69 8.52
CA LEU A 134 0.29 -4.33 7.17
C LEU A 134 1.51 -5.14 6.71
N SER A 135 2.33 -5.61 7.66
CA SER A 135 3.49 -6.45 7.36
C SER A 135 3.18 -7.93 7.59
N PRO A 136 3.49 -8.83 6.63
CA PRO A 136 3.38 -10.27 6.84
C PRO A 136 4.26 -10.75 7.99
N TRP A 137 5.33 -10.02 8.32
CA TRP A 137 6.24 -10.33 9.42
C TRP A 137 5.91 -9.54 10.70
N LYS A 138 4.79 -8.78 10.73
CA LYS A 138 4.35 -7.95 11.85
C LYS A 138 5.42 -6.95 12.30
N PHE A 139 6.19 -6.46 11.35
CA PHE A 139 7.27 -5.52 11.59
C PHE A 139 7.22 -4.32 10.65
N LEU A 140 7.08 -3.13 11.23
CA LEU A 140 7.15 -1.85 10.55
C LEU A 140 8.39 -1.11 11.05
N LYS A 141 9.15 -0.52 10.15
CA LYS A 141 10.30 0.30 10.50
C LYS A 141 10.12 1.72 9.99
N GLU A 142 9.99 2.64 10.93
CA GLU A 142 9.99 4.06 10.61
C GLU A 142 11.33 4.49 10.02
N ARG A 143 11.28 5.31 8.99
CA ARG A 143 12.42 5.91 8.32
C ARG A 143 12.19 7.40 8.15
N SER A 144 13.23 8.20 8.37
CA SER A 144 13.25 9.61 7.99
C SER A 144 14.16 9.78 6.79
N ILE A 145 13.61 10.33 5.71
CA ILE A 145 14.33 10.55 4.46
C ILE A 145 14.35 12.05 4.16
N ARG A 146 15.54 12.62 4.02
CA ARG A 146 15.69 14.02 3.64
C ARG A 146 15.59 14.17 2.12
N LYS A 147 14.49 14.77 1.63
CA LYS A 147 14.27 15.09 0.22
C LYS A 147 13.91 16.56 0.09
N MET A 148 14.54 17.29 -0.86
CA MET A 148 14.31 18.72 -1.10
C MET A 148 14.41 19.62 0.16
N ASN A 149 15.43 19.39 1.01
CA ASN A 149 15.62 20.09 2.29
C ASN A 149 14.49 19.92 3.32
N ARG A 150 13.60 18.98 3.11
CA ARG A 150 12.56 18.56 4.08
C ARG A 150 12.84 17.16 4.55
N GLU A 151 12.61 16.94 5.82
CA GLU A 151 12.60 15.60 6.41
C GLU A 151 11.20 15.02 6.22
N ASN A 152 11.12 13.86 5.59
CA ASN A 152 9.86 13.19 5.33
C ASN A 152 9.88 11.85 6.07
N GLN A 153 8.83 11.61 6.85
CA GLN A 153 8.60 10.33 7.49
C GLN A 153 8.11 9.31 6.45
N THR A 154 8.58 8.11 6.52
CA THR A 154 8.09 6.97 5.75
C THR A 154 8.22 5.69 6.57
N TYR A 155 7.61 4.61 6.09
CA TYR A 155 7.70 3.30 6.72
C TYR A 155 8.20 2.25 5.73
N GLU A 156 9.09 1.42 6.22
CA GLU A 156 9.45 0.16 5.57
C GLU A 156 8.53 -0.93 6.13
N VAL A 157 7.70 -1.50 5.27
CA VAL A 157 6.81 -2.60 5.60
C VAL A 157 7.58 -3.89 5.36
N ALA A 158 8.04 -4.52 6.44
CA ALA A 158 8.92 -5.69 6.29
C ALA A 158 8.20 -6.85 5.57
N GLY A 159 8.86 -7.41 4.58
CA GLY A 159 8.31 -8.48 3.73
C GLY A 159 7.63 -7.99 2.46
N ILE A 160 7.42 -6.67 2.29
CA ILE A 160 6.79 -6.08 1.12
C ILE A 160 7.69 -5.01 0.51
N ALA A 161 7.93 -5.07 -0.80
CA ALA A 161 8.71 -4.05 -1.50
C ALA A 161 7.83 -2.84 -1.84
N THR A 162 8.32 -1.63 -1.63
CA THR A 162 7.62 -0.40 -2.04
C THR A 162 8.22 0.12 -3.34
N LEU A 163 7.43 0.15 -4.41
CA LEU A 163 7.78 0.73 -5.70
C LEU A 163 6.90 1.94 -5.95
N ASP A 164 7.39 3.13 -5.60
CA ASP A 164 6.66 4.38 -5.77
C ASP A 164 6.64 4.81 -7.24
N TYR A 165 5.43 4.91 -7.82
CA TYR A 165 5.27 5.25 -9.24
C TYR A 165 5.77 6.66 -9.56
N TYR A 166 5.64 7.60 -8.63
CA TYR A 166 6.18 8.96 -8.80
C TYR A 166 7.71 8.98 -8.88
N GLU A 167 8.39 8.18 -8.05
CA GLU A 167 9.86 8.06 -8.10
C GLU A 167 10.32 7.40 -9.40
N LEU A 168 9.62 6.37 -9.87
CA LEU A 168 9.88 5.73 -11.17
C LEU A 168 9.68 6.71 -12.32
N TYR A 169 8.58 7.47 -12.30
CA TYR A 169 8.30 8.48 -13.30
C TYR A 169 9.40 9.55 -13.36
N GLN A 170 9.85 10.07 -12.22
CA GLN A 170 10.94 11.04 -12.17
C GLN A 170 12.24 10.45 -12.74
N THR A 171 12.56 9.21 -12.41
CA THR A 171 13.82 8.57 -12.84
C THR A 171 13.85 8.34 -14.34
N PHE A 172 12.76 7.88 -14.95
CA PHE A 172 12.72 7.51 -16.37
C PHE A 172 12.33 8.65 -17.32
N THR A 173 11.69 9.72 -16.84
CA THR A 173 11.27 10.84 -17.70
C THR A 173 12.36 11.87 -17.91
N TYR A 174 13.28 12.04 -16.97
CA TYR A 174 14.41 13.00 -17.11
C TYR A 174 15.54 12.52 -18.03
N VAL A 175 15.59 11.26 -18.39
CA VAL A 175 16.64 10.69 -19.28
C VAL A 175 16.42 11.07 -20.75
N ASN A 176 15.27 11.59 -21.14
CA ASN A 176 14.93 11.93 -22.53
C ASN A 176 14.88 13.44 -22.82
N GLN A 177 15.50 14.28 -22.00
CA GLN A 177 15.57 15.74 -22.20
C GLN A 177 16.99 16.24 -22.49
N GLU A 178 17.82 15.44 -23.18
CA GLU A 178 19.02 15.91 -23.84
C GLU A 178 18.80 16.05 -25.36
#